data_c5f4826acac4c3f794ffd63baeb35436
#
_entry.id   c5f4826acac4c3f794ffd63baeb35436
#
_cell.length_a   1.000
_cell.length_b   1.000
_cell.length_c   1.000
_cell.angle_alpha   90.00
_cell.angle_beta   90.00
_cell.angle_gamma   90.00
#
_symmetry.space_group_name_H-M   'P 1'
#
loop_
_entity.id
_entity.type
_entity.pdbx_description
1 polymer ?
#
loop_
_entity_poly.entity_id
_entity_poly.type
_entity_poly.pdbx_seq_one_letter_code
_entity_poly.pdbx_strand_id
1 'polypeptide(L)'
;YENSITITGGGSLEAECQKNCAIYANKGNLTIDDCNIKVKSPEYGIAGFNGETENLVIKNANVTAEGTGKGSICDFATLTLSGCKITEPSGAAFDKTMHCVALNGEKVTGKVVIVKDATSINTPATATTTTQQSIYTLSGVRISNDLNNLPKGIYIVNGKKVVKQ
;
A
#
# COMPACT_ATOMS: atom_id res chain seq x y z
N TYR A 1 23.64 -0.01 19.13
CA TYR A 1 23.35 -1.15 18.26
C TYR A 1 22.33 -0.71 17.24
N GLU A 2 22.70 -0.73 15.94
CA GLU A 2 21.87 -0.34 14.80
C GLU A 2 20.93 -1.51 14.45
N ASN A 3 19.86 -1.67 15.20
CA ASN A 3 18.89 -2.74 14.94
C ASN A 3 17.72 -2.20 14.09
N SER A 4 17.48 -2.83 12.96
CA SER A 4 16.28 -2.58 12.17
C SER A 4 15.04 -3.13 12.88
N ILE A 5 13.92 -2.42 12.72
CA ILE A 5 12.61 -2.78 13.31
C ILE A 5 11.66 -3.10 12.18
N THR A 6 10.90 -4.18 12.33
CA THR A 6 9.80 -4.50 11.42
C THR A 6 8.50 -4.61 12.21
N ILE A 7 7.48 -3.87 11.80
CA ILE A 7 6.10 -3.95 12.32
C ILE A 7 5.26 -4.58 11.23
N THR A 8 4.68 -5.75 11.52
CA THR A 8 3.92 -6.54 10.54
C THR A 8 2.84 -7.38 11.23
N GLY A 9 1.97 -8.03 10.46
CA GLY A 9 1.05 -9.06 10.97
C GLY A 9 -0.44 -8.81 10.76
N GLY A 10 -0.84 -8.00 9.79
CA GLY A 10 -2.26 -7.78 9.43
C GLY A 10 -3.10 -7.04 10.47
N GLY A 11 -2.53 -6.69 11.62
CA GLY A 11 -3.20 -6.04 12.73
C GLY A 11 -3.15 -4.52 12.68
N SER A 12 -3.48 -3.90 13.82
CA SER A 12 -3.43 -2.45 14.00
C SER A 12 -2.63 -2.09 15.25
N LEU A 13 -1.82 -1.04 15.13
CA LEU A 13 -1.12 -0.39 16.23
C LEU A 13 -1.57 1.06 16.31
N GLU A 14 -2.08 1.45 17.46
CA GLU A 14 -2.35 2.86 17.78
C GLU A 14 -1.46 3.29 18.96
N ALA A 15 -0.74 4.40 18.78
CA ALA A 15 0.14 4.93 19.82
C ALA A 15 0.07 6.46 19.87
N GLU A 16 -0.04 7.00 21.07
CA GLU A 16 0.01 8.42 21.33
C GLU A 16 1.14 8.72 22.32
N CYS A 17 2.03 9.62 21.93
CA CYS A 17 3.10 10.08 22.77
C CYS A 17 2.79 11.51 23.27
N GLN A 18 3.08 11.80 24.53
CA GLN A 18 2.79 13.09 25.14
C GLN A 18 3.95 14.09 25.05
N LYS A 19 5.12 13.68 24.54
CA LYS A 19 6.30 14.56 24.52
C LYS A 19 7.04 14.57 23.18
N ASN A 20 7.74 13.51 22.81
CA ASN A 20 8.72 13.54 21.71
C ASN A 20 8.18 12.91 20.44
N CYS A 21 8.33 11.61 20.31
CA CYS A 21 8.07 10.85 19.09
C CYS A 21 7.21 9.63 19.41
N ALA A 22 6.21 9.36 18.59
CA ALA A 22 5.35 8.19 18.80
C ALA A 22 6.03 6.88 18.34
N ILE A 23 6.71 6.91 17.19
CA ILE A 23 7.59 5.83 16.75
C ILE A 23 8.96 6.42 16.40
N TYR A 24 10.01 5.88 17.01
CA TYR A 24 11.38 6.35 16.82
C TYR A 24 12.33 5.22 16.40
N ALA A 25 12.90 5.35 15.21
CA ALA A 25 13.91 4.44 14.69
C ALA A 25 15.30 5.01 14.94
N ASN A 26 15.90 4.66 16.10
CA ASN A 26 17.20 5.16 16.48
C ASN A 26 18.32 4.41 15.76
N LYS A 27 18.89 5.00 14.73
CA LYS A 27 20.01 4.48 13.92
C LYS A 27 19.74 3.13 13.22
N GLY A 28 18.49 2.72 13.09
CA GLY A 28 18.11 1.51 12.39
C GLY A 28 17.02 1.77 11.35
N ASN A 29 16.86 0.86 10.41
CA ASN A 29 15.77 0.94 9.43
C ASN A 29 14.43 0.58 10.08
N LEU A 30 13.36 1.23 9.64
CA LEU A 30 11.99 0.89 10.02
C LEU A 30 11.23 0.35 8.82
N THR A 31 10.66 -0.84 8.97
CA THR A 31 9.74 -1.42 8.00
C THR A 31 8.36 -1.57 8.61
N ILE A 32 7.34 -1.07 7.92
CA ILE A 32 5.92 -1.25 8.23
C ILE A 32 5.32 -2.04 7.08
N ASP A 33 4.85 -3.27 7.33
CA ASP A 33 4.42 -4.20 6.30
C ASP A 33 3.11 -4.88 6.68
N ASP A 34 2.11 -4.83 5.81
CA ASP A 34 0.80 -5.47 5.95
C ASP A 34 0.13 -5.24 7.31
N CYS A 35 0.05 -3.98 7.74
CA CYS A 35 -0.60 -3.59 9.00
C CYS A 35 -1.19 -2.18 8.94
N ASN A 36 -1.93 -1.80 9.98
CA ASN A 36 -2.49 -0.46 10.12
C ASN A 36 -1.79 0.25 11.28
N ILE A 37 -1.23 1.42 11.02
CA ILE A 37 -0.54 2.23 12.01
C ILE A 37 -1.25 3.58 12.15
N LYS A 38 -1.56 3.96 13.39
CA LYS A 38 -2.05 5.29 13.72
C LYS A 38 -1.25 5.84 14.89
N VAL A 39 -0.51 6.92 14.64
CA VAL A 39 0.37 7.49 15.65
C VAL A 39 0.23 9.00 15.71
N LYS A 40 0.35 9.53 16.94
CA LYS A 40 0.26 10.95 17.22
C LYS A 40 1.25 11.38 18.29
N SER A 41 1.83 12.57 18.11
CA SER A 41 2.75 13.17 19.06
C SER A 41 2.79 14.69 18.89
N PRO A 42 3.10 15.44 19.94
CA PRO A 42 3.30 16.89 19.85
C PRO A 42 4.57 17.28 19.08
N GLU A 43 5.54 16.39 18.90
CA GLU A 43 6.74 16.69 18.11
C GLU A 43 6.78 15.89 16.81
N TYR A 44 7.07 14.59 16.86
CA TYR A 44 7.21 13.73 15.68
C TYR A 44 6.20 12.58 15.70
N GLY A 45 5.53 12.34 14.62
CA GLY A 45 4.70 11.13 14.44
C GLY A 45 5.58 9.88 14.34
N ILE A 46 6.35 9.78 13.28
CA ILE A 46 7.33 8.73 13.01
C ILE A 46 8.65 9.41 12.65
N ALA A 47 9.75 9.08 13.35
CA ALA A 47 11.03 9.68 13.06
C ALA A 47 12.19 8.69 13.07
N GLY A 48 13.19 8.96 12.24
CA GLY A 48 14.53 8.43 12.31
C GLY A 48 15.40 9.22 13.28
N PHE A 49 16.71 9.00 13.23
CA PHE A 49 17.65 9.69 14.12
C PHE A 49 18.11 11.04 13.57
N ASN A 50 18.58 11.08 12.32
CA ASN A 50 19.13 12.29 11.72
C ASN A 50 18.93 12.40 10.20
N GLY A 51 18.28 11.41 9.58
CA GLY A 51 18.05 11.39 8.13
C GLY A 51 19.26 10.97 7.29
N GLU A 52 20.34 10.48 7.86
CA GLU A 52 21.53 10.11 7.10
C GLU A 52 21.56 8.65 6.66
N THR A 53 21.19 7.74 7.53
CA THR A 53 21.33 6.29 7.31
C THR A 53 20.05 5.49 7.42
N GLU A 54 19.08 5.97 8.16
CA GLU A 54 17.83 5.27 8.46
C GLU A 54 16.87 5.31 7.27
N ASN A 55 16.39 4.16 6.86
CA ASN A 55 15.40 4.05 5.80
C ASN A 55 14.04 3.65 6.38
N LEU A 56 13.00 4.35 5.95
CA LEU A 56 11.61 3.98 6.22
C LEU A 56 11.03 3.26 5.00
N VAL A 57 10.54 2.05 5.20
CA VAL A 57 9.87 1.27 4.15
C VAL A 57 8.44 0.99 4.61
N ILE A 58 7.45 1.38 3.82
CA ILE A 58 6.04 1.09 4.07
C ILE A 58 5.51 0.27 2.90
N LYS A 59 5.00 -0.93 3.21
CA LYS A 59 4.50 -1.89 2.21
C LYS A 59 3.08 -2.33 2.56
N ASN A 60 2.19 -2.29 1.58
CA ASN A 60 0.83 -2.83 1.73
C ASN A 60 0.14 -2.44 3.06
N ALA A 61 0.42 -1.25 3.57
CA ALA A 61 0.00 -0.79 4.89
C ALA A 61 -0.78 0.52 4.82
N ASN A 62 -1.64 0.74 5.83
CA ASN A 62 -2.25 2.03 6.06
C ASN A 62 -1.52 2.70 7.23
N VAL A 63 -1.05 3.92 7.02
CA VAL A 63 -0.34 4.67 8.06
C VAL A 63 -0.96 6.05 8.20
N THR A 64 -1.35 6.39 9.42
CA THR A 64 -1.69 7.76 9.81
C THR A 64 -0.67 8.22 10.83
N ALA A 65 0.11 9.22 10.48
CA ALA A 65 1.11 9.81 11.35
C ALA A 65 0.83 11.31 11.55
N GLU A 66 0.81 11.75 12.79
CA GLU A 66 0.62 13.16 13.15
C GLU A 66 1.72 13.60 14.11
N GLY A 67 2.50 14.59 13.69
CA GLY A 67 3.51 15.25 14.50
C GLY A 67 3.36 16.76 14.35
N THR A 68 2.85 17.43 15.40
CA THR A 68 2.41 18.82 15.27
C THR A 68 3.52 19.86 15.44
N GLY A 69 4.66 19.48 15.99
CA GLY A 69 5.75 20.43 16.26
C GLY A 69 6.91 20.34 15.27
N LYS A 70 7.45 19.16 15.04
CA LYS A 70 8.69 18.98 14.28
C LYS A 70 8.51 18.21 12.98
N GLY A 71 7.40 17.51 12.82
CA GLY A 71 7.02 16.85 11.59
C GLY A 71 6.38 15.48 11.78
N SER A 72 5.59 15.08 10.81
CA SER A 72 4.80 13.84 10.92
C SER A 72 5.59 12.60 10.56
N ILE A 73 6.39 12.66 9.51
CA ILE A 73 7.31 11.59 9.09
C ILE A 73 8.62 12.26 8.69
N CYS A 74 9.66 12.12 9.51
CA CYS A 74 10.89 12.90 9.39
C CYS A 74 12.14 12.13 9.78
N ASP A 75 13.29 12.74 9.47
CA ASP A 75 14.62 12.33 9.88
C ASP A 75 14.99 10.91 9.39
N PHE A 76 14.52 10.57 8.17
CA PHE A 76 14.92 9.39 7.41
C PHE A 76 15.76 9.76 6.19
N ALA A 77 16.73 8.94 5.83
CA ALA A 77 17.48 9.08 4.58
C ALA A 77 16.57 8.85 3.36
N THR A 78 15.68 7.88 3.48
CA THR A 78 14.71 7.56 2.41
C THR A 78 13.36 7.14 2.97
N LEU A 79 12.31 7.39 2.19
CA LEU A 79 11.00 6.76 2.33
C LEU A 79 10.71 5.95 1.06
N THR A 80 10.46 4.66 1.23
CA THR A 80 10.02 3.77 0.14
C THR A 80 8.59 3.33 0.39
N LEU A 81 7.70 3.59 -0.57
CA LEU A 81 6.31 3.14 -0.57
C LEU A 81 6.14 2.00 -1.58
N SER A 82 5.55 0.89 -1.18
CA SER A 82 5.27 -0.27 -2.03
C SER A 82 3.85 -0.77 -1.81
N GLY A 83 2.99 -0.72 -2.83
CA GLY A 83 1.58 -1.05 -2.72
C GLY A 83 0.80 -0.12 -1.79
N CYS A 84 1.26 1.12 -1.64
CA CYS A 84 0.62 2.19 -0.90
C CYS A 84 1.08 3.56 -1.38
N LYS A 85 0.34 4.61 -1.04
CA LYS A 85 0.63 5.99 -1.44
C LYS A 85 0.20 7.00 -0.39
N ILE A 86 0.84 8.17 -0.38
CA ILE A 86 0.40 9.30 0.43
C ILE A 86 -0.89 9.87 -0.18
N THR A 87 -1.93 10.03 0.62
CA THR A 87 -3.22 10.60 0.22
C THR A 87 -3.53 11.93 0.90
N GLU A 88 -2.99 12.14 2.10
CA GLU A 88 -3.11 13.40 2.83
C GLU A 88 -1.76 13.82 3.42
N PRO A 89 -1.42 15.12 3.30
CA PRO A 89 -2.07 16.09 2.44
C PRO A 89 -1.84 15.79 0.96
N SER A 90 -2.81 16.13 0.12
CA SER A 90 -2.72 15.87 -1.33
C SER A 90 -1.51 16.60 -1.93
N GLY A 91 -0.69 15.86 -2.69
CA GLY A 91 0.53 16.38 -3.30
C GLY A 91 1.76 16.32 -2.39
N ALA A 92 1.63 15.87 -1.15
CA ALA A 92 2.79 15.64 -0.30
C ALA A 92 3.65 14.48 -0.80
N ALA A 93 4.95 14.62 -0.68
CA ALA A 93 5.93 13.63 -1.05
C ALA A 93 7.12 13.65 -0.08
N PHE A 94 7.93 12.60 -0.12
CA PHE A 94 9.16 12.60 0.65
C PHE A 94 10.23 13.48 -0.02
N ASP A 95 10.68 14.48 0.69
CA ASP A 95 11.78 15.35 0.28
C ASP A 95 13.10 14.83 0.87
N LYS A 96 14.00 14.40 -0.01
CA LYS A 96 15.30 13.84 0.39
C LYS A 96 16.26 14.88 0.97
N THR A 97 16.09 16.16 0.63
CA THR A 97 16.94 17.24 1.15
C THR A 97 16.52 17.64 2.56
N MET A 98 15.21 17.59 2.79
CA MET A 98 14.62 17.89 4.10
C MET A 98 14.50 16.65 4.99
N HIS A 99 14.77 15.46 4.46
CA HIS A 99 14.64 14.17 5.16
C HIS A 99 13.25 13.94 5.78
N CYS A 100 12.19 14.41 5.13
CA CYS A 100 10.84 14.34 5.67
C CYS A 100 9.77 14.30 4.58
N VAL A 101 8.54 13.98 4.97
CA VAL A 101 7.37 14.24 4.12
C VAL A 101 7.12 15.73 4.10
N ALA A 102 7.11 16.31 2.90
CA ALA A 102 6.95 17.73 2.65
C ALA A 102 5.82 18.01 1.65
N LEU A 103 5.28 19.21 1.69
CA LEU A 103 4.32 19.75 0.75
C LEU A 103 4.73 21.16 0.37
N ASN A 104 4.85 21.47 -0.93
CA ASN A 104 5.24 22.77 -1.45
C ASN A 104 6.57 23.32 -0.85
N GLY A 105 7.52 22.44 -0.56
CA GLY A 105 8.82 22.81 0.01
C GLY A 105 8.80 23.05 1.53
N GLU A 106 7.70 22.77 2.19
CA GLU A 106 7.58 22.88 3.64
C GLU A 106 7.32 21.50 4.27
N LYS A 107 7.93 21.26 5.43
CA LYS A 107 7.73 20.05 6.21
C LYS A 107 6.28 19.94 6.66
N VAL A 108 5.68 18.77 6.49
CA VAL A 108 4.32 18.53 6.97
C VAL A 108 4.32 18.34 8.48
N THR A 109 3.71 19.31 9.19
CA THR A 109 3.43 19.27 10.62
C THR A 109 1.92 19.13 10.80
N GLY A 110 1.42 17.96 10.93
CA GLY A 110 0.00 17.65 10.98
C GLY A 110 -0.24 16.22 10.50
N LYS A 111 -1.42 15.94 10.03
CA LYS A 111 -1.77 14.58 9.64
C LYS A 111 -1.17 14.22 8.27
N VAL A 112 -0.38 13.14 8.22
CA VAL A 112 0.01 12.45 7.00
C VAL A 112 -0.73 11.12 6.94
N VAL A 113 -1.41 10.85 5.83
CA VAL A 113 -2.11 9.59 5.61
C VAL A 113 -1.50 8.88 4.40
N ILE A 114 -1.07 7.65 4.62
CA ILE A 114 -0.63 6.72 3.60
C ILE A 114 -1.65 5.60 3.56
N VAL A 115 -2.19 5.33 2.39
CA VAL A 115 -3.22 4.31 2.20
C VAL A 115 -2.66 3.18 1.35
N LYS A 116 -2.89 1.95 1.78
CA LYS A 116 -2.67 0.76 0.98
C LYS A 116 -3.44 0.91 -0.35
N ASP A 117 -2.75 0.70 -1.46
CA ASP A 117 -3.43 0.64 -2.73
C ASP A 117 -4.46 -0.49 -2.64
N ALA A 118 -5.72 -0.18 -2.99
CA ALA A 118 -6.70 -1.22 -3.12
C ALA A 118 -6.05 -2.29 -4.00
N THR A 119 -5.75 -3.45 -3.43
CA THR A 119 -5.37 -4.59 -4.24
C THR A 119 -6.46 -4.69 -5.27
N SER A 120 -6.17 -4.28 -6.49
CA SER A 120 -6.95 -4.74 -7.61
C SER A 120 -6.99 -6.24 -7.40
N ILE A 121 -8.14 -6.77 -7.00
CA ILE A 121 -8.43 -8.18 -7.27
C ILE A 121 -7.91 -8.27 -8.68
N ASN A 122 -6.86 -9.07 -8.91
CA ASN A 122 -6.36 -9.27 -10.26
C ASN A 122 -7.58 -9.62 -11.10
N THR A 123 -8.18 -8.62 -11.70
CA THR A 123 -8.88 -8.84 -12.96
C THR A 123 -7.78 -9.47 -13.77
N PRO A 124 -7.90 -10.77 -14.12
CA PRO A 124 -6.88 -11.44 -14.88
C PRO A 124 -6.56 -10.48 -16.01
N ALA A 125 -5.27 -10.12 -16.13
CA ALA A 125 -4.80 -9.10 -17.05
C ALA A 125 -5.64 -9.23 -18.31
N THR A 126 -6.31 -8.16 -18.70
CA THR A 126 -7.03 -8.12 -19.97
C THR A 126 -5.93 -8.30 -21.00
N ALA A 127 -5.67 -9.56 -21.28
CA ALA A 127 -4.86 -9.96 -22.42
C ALA A 127 -5.50 -9.25 -23.59
N THR A 128 -4.72 -8.41 -24.23
CA THR A 128 -4.96 -7.81 -25.53
C THR A 128 -5.91 -8.68 -26.34
N THR A 129 -7.00 -8.10 -26.73
CA THR A 129 -8.14 -8.60 -27.47
C THR A 129 -7.74 -9.52 -28.64
N THR A 130 -7.56 -10.78 -28.37
CA THR A 130 -7.99 -11.84 -29.26
C THR A 130 -9.19 -12.45 -28.58
N THR A 131 -10.34 -12.41 -29.23
CA THR A 131 -11.63 -12.92 -28.78
C THR A 131 -11.58 -14.44 -28.66
N GLN A 132 -10.82 -14.97 -27.67
CA GLN A 132 -10.90 -16.39 -27.32
C GLN A 132 -12.06 -16.55 -26.32
N GLN A 133 -13.19 -17.00 -26.82
CA GLN A 133 -14.33 -17.39 -26.02
C GLN A 133 -13.91 -18.53 -25.07
N SER A 134 -14.05 -18.35 -23.77
CA SER A 134 -13.89 -19.46 -22.85
C SER A 134 -15.20 -20.16 -22.63
N ILE A 135 -15.29 -21.43 -23.04
CA ILE A 135 -16.49 -22.25 -23.01
C ILE A 135 -16.35 -23.36 -22.00
N TYR A 136 -17.35 -23.48 -21.14
CA TYR A 136 -17.39 -24.44 -20.05
C TYR A 136 -18.66 -25.28 -20.08
N THR A 137 -18.59 -26.49 -19.56
CA THR A 137 -19.78 -27.30 -19.23
C THR A 137 -20.55 -26.66 -18.05
N LEU A 138 -21.76 -27.10 -17.80
CA LEU A 138 -22.54 -26.71 -16.62
C LEU A 138 -21.85 -27.12 -15.29
N SER A 139 -20.96 -28.13 -15.32
CA SER A 139 -20.14 -28.56 -14.19
C SER A 139 -18.85 -27.76 -14.02
N GLY A 140 -18.63 -26.70 -14.84
CA GLY A 140 -17.47 -25.81 -14.72
C GLY A 140 -16.19 -26.31 -15.40
N VAL A 141 -16.23 -27.41 -16.14
CA VAL A 141 -15.06 -27.90 -16.88
C VAL A 141 -14.91 -27.12 -18.19
N ARG A 142 -13.71 -26.54 -18.41
CA ARG A 142 -13.38 -25.85 -19.65
C ARG A 142 -13.20 -26.86 -20.79
N ILE A 143 -13.88 -26.66 -21.91
CA ILE A 143 -13.92 -27.62 -23.01
C ILE A 143 -13.46 -27.07 -24.36
N SER A 144 -13.57 -25.76 -24.62
CA SER A 144 -13.18 -25.19 -25.91
C SER A 144 -13.02 -23.67 -25.83
N ASN A 145 -12.47 -23.13 -26.92
CA ASN A 145 -12.44 -21.68 -27.19
C ASN A 145 -13.35 -21.30 -28.36
N ASP A 146 -13.98 -22.31 -29.02
CA ASP A 146 -14.85 -22.11 -30.16
C ASP A 146 -16.16 -22.92 -30.01
N LEU A 147 -17.28 -22.20 -29.94
CA LEU A 147 -18.60 -22.79 -29.77
C LEU A 147 -19.04 -23.58 -31.03
N ASN A 148 -18.53 -23.20 -32.20
CA ASN A 148 -18.97 -23.82 -33.47
C ASN A 148 -18.55 -25.28 -33.57
N ASN A 149 -17.44 -25.65 -32.94
CA ASN A 149 -16.89 -27.00 -32.99
C ASN A 149 -17.44 -27.95 -31.91
N LEU A 150 -18.38 -27.49 -31.09
CA LEU A 150 -18.98 -28.29 -30.03
C LEU A 150 -20.29 -28.93 -30.49
N PRO A 151 -20.69 -30.08 -29.95
CA PRO A 151 -22.00 -30.68 -30.22
C PRO A 151 -23.14 -29.81 -29.68
N LYS A 152 -24.37 -30.10 -30.12
CA LYS A 152 -25.58 -29.48 -29.58
C LYS A 152 -25.64 -29.69 -28.05
N GLY A 153 -25.95 -28.63 -27.31
CA GLY A 153 -25.94 -28.71 -25.84
C GLY A 153 -26.03 -27.37 -25.15
N ILE A 154 -25.89 -27.40 -23.83
CA ILE A 154 -25.91 -26.20 -22.98
C ILE A 154 -24.51 -25.93 -22.46
N TYR A 155 -24.04 -24.72 -22.66
CA TYR A 155 -22.68 -24.28 -22.32
C TYR A 155 -22.68 -22.96 -21.55
N ILE A 156 -21.63 -22.70 -20.83
CA ILE A 156 -21.33 -21.37 -20.24
C ILE A 156 -20.27 -20.71 -21.12
N VAL A 157 -20.65 -19.66 -21.80
CA VAL A 157 -19.77 -18.88 -22.70
C VAL A 157 -19.57 -17.48 -22.10
N ASN A 158 -18.35 -17.14 -21.74
CA ASN A 158 -18.03 -15.85 -21.09
C ASN A 158 -18.96 -15.54 -19.90
N GLY A 159 -19.22 -16.57 -19.07
CA GLY A 159 -20.07 -16.45 -17.87
C GLY A 159 -21.59 -16.44 -18.14
N LYS A 160 -22.03 -16.58 -19.40
CA LYS A 160 -23.47 -16.62 -19.76
C LYS A 160 -23.87 -18.01 -20.24
N LYS A 161 -25.08 -18.47 -19.87
CA LYS A 161 -25.66 -19.71 -20.34
C LYS A 161 -26.07 -19.56 -21.82
N VAL A 162 -25.57 -20.44 -22.67
CA VAL A 162 -25.86 -20.49 -24.12
C VAL A 162 -26.35 -21.89 -24.47
N VAL A 163 -27.41 -21.96 -25.26
CA VAL A 163 -27.95 -23.21 -25.83
C VAL A 163 -27.51 -23.28 -27.28
N LYS A 164 -26.74 -24.31 -27.65
CA LYS A 164 -26.39 -24.61 -29.02
C LYS A 164 -27.40 -25.61 -29.59
N GLN A 165 -28.10 -25.20 -30.60
CA GLN A 165 -29.10 -26.02 -31.36
C GLN A 165 -28.46 -26.77 -32.54
#